data_e238b58d6402fae7f6ff68c593048388
#
_entry.id   e238b58d6402fae7f6ff68c593048388
#
_cell.length_a   1.000
_cell.length_b   1.000
_cell.length_c   1.000
_cell.angle_alpha   90.00
_cell.angle_beta   90.00
_cell.angle_gamma   90.00
#
_symmetry.space_group_name_H-M   'P 1'
#
loop_
_entity.id
_entity.type
_entity.pdbx_description
1 polymer ?
#
loop_
_entity_poly.entity_id
_entity_poly.type
_entity_poly.pdbx_seq_one_letter_code
_entity_poly.pdbx_strand_id
1 'polypeptide(L)'
;MYPNTRIDKISLVNFKNHLNTNLINLNSFVVLNGNNGSGKTNILEAISLFSPGRGIKNSSFVEMLNKDRGRENFEIKLNVKYDTGEVELFRSFSSVEKNKNYISVDNEKITNFQLLEFINILWITPIIEKVLIQSNSEKRNFFDRLIFNINKSHLKNYAKLKKLLSERLALLKEKNYDADWLSIVEKNIANLSVRLLIDRMTFIDKLNNNLKSVKAPFNACQIDFSHELSKLGNKSNSQDFTEKYKNELNKNRKIDSALNKTTLTVNKVEIKIFNNIE
;
A
#
# COMPACT_ATOMS: atom_id res chain seq x y z
N MET A 1 16.90 7.76 3.80
CA MET A 1 16.20 8.57 2.78
C MET A 1 17.28 9.16 1.92
N TYR A 2 17.26 8.94 0.62
CA TYR A 2 18.27 9.55 -0.28
C TYR A 2 17.77 10.97 -0.59
N PRO A 3 18.41 12.03 -0.09
CA PRO A 3 18.12 13.39 -0.52
C PRO A 3 18.38 13.48 -2.03
N ASN A 4 17.63 14.29 -2.77
CA ASN A 4 17.76 14.49 -4.22
C ASN A 4 17.48 13.27 -5.13
N THR A 5 16.60 12.34 -4.71
CA THR A 5 16.12 11.28 -5.60
C THR A 5 15.25 11.86 -6.71
N ARG A 6 15.57 11.58 -7.98
CA ARG A 6 14.75 11.98 -9.14
C ARG A 6 14.70 10.90 -10.20
N ILE A 7 13.62 10.88 -10.96
CA ILE A 7 13.53 10.09 -12.19
C ILE A 7 14.20 10.92 -13.29
N ASP A 8 15.28 10.39 -13.89
CA ASP A 8 16.02 11.03 -14.98
C ASP A 8 15.50 10.62 -16.35
N LYS A 9 15.03 9.36 -16.48
CA LYS A 9 14.51 8.81 -17.72
C LYS A 9 13.31 7.91 -17.48
N ILE A 10 12.35 7.97 -18.40
CA ILE A 10 11.19 7.08 -18.46
C ILE A 10 11.11 6.50 -19.87
N SER A 11 10.99 5.17 -19.97
CA SER A 11 10.72 4.46 -21.22
C SER A 11 9.49 3.60 -21.07
N LEU A 12 8.55 3.71 -22.00
CA LEU A 12 7.31 2.94 -22.06
C LEU A 12 7.23 2.23 -23.40
N VAL A 13 7.01 0.92 -23.39
CA VAL A 13 6.80 0.11 -24.59
C VAL A 13 5.48 -0.62 -24.45
N ASN A 14 4.59 -0.46 -25.45
CA ASN A 14 3.27 -1.09 -25.52
C ASN A 14 2.37 -0.87 -24.29
N PHE A 15 2.56 0.23 -23.57
CA PHE A 15 1.81 0.55 -22.36
C PHE A 15 0.65 1.49 -22.70
N LYS A 16 -0.58 1.00 -22.59
CA LYS A 16 -1.79 1.74 -22.95
C LYS A 16 -1.68 2.34 -24.37
N ASN A 17 -1.80 3.67 -24.50
CA ASN A 17 -1.66 4.35 -25.80
C ASN A 17 -0.20 4.64 -26.20
N HIS A 18 0.77 4.28 -25.36
CA HIS A 18 2.20 4.45 -25.65
C HIS A 18 2.75 3.20 -26.33
N LEU A 19 3.10 3.29 -27.62
CA LEU A 19 3.80 2.22 -28.36
C LEU A 19 5.28 2.17 -28.00
N ASN A 20 5.93 3.32 -28.10
CA ASN A 20 7.30 3.55 -27.71
C ASN A 20 7.44 5.03 -27.33
N THR A 21 7.59 5.29 -26.05
CA THR A 21 7.74 6.66 -25.53
C THR A 21 8.97 6.73 -24.65
N ASN A 22 9.85 7.66 -24.95
CA ASN A 22 11.05 7.92 -24.18
C ASN A 22 11.07 9.38 -23.74
N LEU A 23 11.13 9.62 -22.44
CA LEU A 23 11.39 10.91 -21.83
C LEU A 23 12.76 10.85 -21.18
N ILE A 24 13.64 11.75 -21.53
CA ILE A 24 15.04 11.75 -21.09
C ILE A 24 15.43 13.10 -20.48
N ASN A 25 16.44 13.11 -19.66
CA ASN A 25 16.98 14.32 -19.02
C ASN A 25 15.92 15.06 -18.19
N LEU A 26 15.13 14.30 -17.45
CA LEU A 26 14.08 14.88 -16.60
C LEU A 26 14.70 15.57 -15.39
N ASN A 27 14.17 16.77 -15.08
CA ASN A 27 14.56 17.53 -13.91
C ASN A 27 13.79 17.09 -12.65
N SER A 28 14.11 17.68 -11.51
CA SER A 28 13.42 17.42 -10.24
C SER A 28 11.95 17.86 -10.27
N PHE A 29 11.60 18.82 -11.13
CA PHE A 29 10.23 19.25 -11.38
C PHE A 29 9.92 19.09 -12.86
N VAL A 30 8.85 18.33 -13.16
CA VAL A 30 8.42 17.99 -14.53
C VAL A 30 6.95 18.31 -14.70
N VAL A 31 6.61 19.05 -15.74
CA VAL A 31 5.24 19.33 -16.15
C VAL A 31 4.96 18.59 -17.46
N LEU A 32 3.97 17.68 -17.43
CA LEU A 32 3.46 17.00 -18.62
C LEU A 32 2.32 17.82 -19.24
N ASN A 33 2.54 18.43 -20.37
CA ASN A 33 1.55 19.20 -21.11
C ASN A 33 1.18 18.51 -22.44
N GLY A 34 -0.02 18.77 -22.96
CA GLY A 34 -0.51 18.21 -24.21
C GLY A 34 -2.04 18.05 -24.23
N ASN A 35 -2.59 17.68 -25.36
CA ASN A 35 -4.03 17.49 -25.60
C ASN A 35 -4.64 16.42 -24.69
N ASN A 36 -5.96 16.48 -24.49
CA ASN A 36 -6.69 15.42 -23.82
C ASN A 36 -6.55 14.10 -24.60
N GLY A 37 -6.32 12.98 -23.90
CA GLY A 37 -6.10 11.69 -24.55
C GLY A 37 -4.64 11.42 -24.98
N SER A 38 -3.72 12.40 -24.93
CA SER A 38 -2.31 12.22 -25.35
C SER A 38 -1.50 11.24 -24.49
N GLY A 39 -2.06 10.71 -23.39
CA GLY A 39 -1.38 9.73 -22.55
C GLY A 39 -0.68 10.28 -21.31
N LYS A 40 -0.77 11.58 -21.00
CA LYS A 40 -0.12 12.19 -19.82
C LYS A 40 -0.38 11.41 -18.51
N THR A 41 -1.65 11.10 -18.25
CA THR A 41 -2.05 10.32 -17.09
C THR A 41 -1.52 8.88 -17.15
N ASN A 42 -1.33 8.31 -18.33
CA ASN A 42 -0.79 6.96 -18.48
C ASN A 42 0.71 6.93 -18.13
N ILE A 43 1.46 8.01 -18.36
CA ILE A 43 2.86 8.14 -17.88
C ILE A 43 2.90 8.15 -16.36
N LEU A 44 2.03 8.93 -15.70
CA LEU A 44 1.94 8.94 -14.23
C LEU A 44 1.50 7.59 -13.68
N GLU A 45 0.59 6.91 -14.38
CA GLU A 45 0.16 5.55 -14.02
C GLU A 45 1.34 4.56 -14.12
N ALA A 46 2.13 4.61 -15.19
CA ALA A 46 3.33 3.78 -15.35
C ALA A 46 4.32 3.97 -14.19
N ILE A 47 4.61 5.23 -13.83
CA ILE A 47 5.48 5.55 -12.69
C ILE A 47 4.91 4.94 -11.41
N SER A 48 3.61 5.08 -11.17
CA SER A 48 2.96 4.60 -9.95
C SER A 48 3.01 3.08 -9.76
N LEU A 49 3.27 2.32 -10.83
CA LEU A 49 3.45 0.87 -10.76
C LEU A 49 4.76 0.45 -10.06
N PHE A 50 5.70 1.36 -9.85
CA PHE A 50 6.88 1.13 -9.01
C PHE A 50 6.64 1.42 -7.53
N SER A 51 5.39 1.53 -7.13
CA SER A 51 4.93 1.48 -5.74
C SER A 51 4.18 0.17 -5.49
N PRO A 52 4.17 -0.36 -4.25
CA PRO A 52 3.35 -1.52 -3.92
C PRO A 52 1.87 -1.31 -4.24
N GLY A 53 1.25 -2.28 -4.91
CA GLY A 53 -0.15 -2.21 -5.34
C GLY A 53 -0.31 -2.21 -6.86
N ARG A 54 -1.43 -1.65 -7.33
CA ARG A 54 -1.80 -1.59 -8.76
C ARG A 54 -1.75 -0.18 -9.35
N GLY A 55 -0.93 0.69 -8.76
CA GLY A 55 -0.76 2.07 -9.24
C GLY A 55 -1.98 2.98 -9.00
N ILE A 56 -1.99 4.13 -9.67
CA ILE A 56 -2.96 5.23 -9.47
C ILE A 56 -4.40 4.78 -9.73
N LYS A 57 -4.65 4.03 -10.82
CA LYS A 57 -6.01 3.65 -11.27
C LYS A 57 -6.48 2.31 -10.72
N ASN A 58 -5.61 1.58 -10.00
CA ASN A 58 -5.89 0.24 -9.50
C ASN A 58 -6.35 -0.76 -10.58
N SER A 59 -5.95 -0.54 -11.84
CA SER A 59 -6.28 -1.37 -12.99
C SER A 59 -5.54 -2.71 -12.95
N SER A 60 -6.07 -3.72 -13.63
CA SER A 60 -5.34 -4.98 -13.86
C SER A 60 -4.23 -4.77 -14.89
N PHE A 61 -3.18 -5.57 -14.87
CA PHE A 61 -2.10 -5.47 -15.86
C PHE A 61 -2.58 -5.73 -17.30
N VAL A 62 -3.59 -6.57 -17.47
CA VAL A 62 -4.23 -6.81 -18.79
C VAL A 62 -4.88 -5.54 -19.35
N GLU A 63 -5.47 -4.69 -18.50
CA GLU A 63 -6.06 -3.40 -18.91
C GLU A 63 -5.01 -2.36 -19.27
N MET A 64 -3.75 -2.60 -18.93
CA MET A 64 -2.61 -1.72 -19.24
C MET A 64 -1.95 -2.04 -20.57
N LEU A 65 -2.30 -3.17 -21.20
CA LEU A 65 -1.82 -3.53 -22.53
C LEU A 65 -2.35 -2.55 -23.60
N ASN A 66 -1.57 -2.35 -24.66
CA ASN A 66 -2.01 -1.61 -25.85
C ASN A 66 -2.94 -2.47 -26.68
N LYS A 67 -4.24 -2.43 -26.39
CA LYS A 67 -5.27 -3.26 -27.04
C LYS A 67 -5.50 -2.88 -28.49
N ASP A 68 -5.38 -1.61 -28.84
CA ASP A 68 -5.62 -1.11 -30.20
C ASP A 68 -4.61 -1.69 -31.20
N ARG A 69 -3.49 -2.18 -30.73
CA ARG A 69 -2.43 -2.79 -31.52
C ARG A 69 -2.26 -4.30 -31.25
N GLY A 70 -3.21 -4.93 -30.54
CA GLY A 70 -3.15 -6.35 -30.24
C GLY A 70 -1.90 -6.77 -29.46
N ARG A 71 -1.35 -5.87 -28.60
CA ARG A 71 -0.12 -6.17 -27.87
C ARG A 71 -0.41 -7.03 -26.64
N GLU A 72 0.41 -8.03 -26.45
CA GLU A 72 0.28 -9.05 -25.40
C GLU A 72 1.28 -8.85 -24.24
N ASN A 73 2.17 -7.86 -24.38
CA ASN A 73 3.15 -7.48 -23.37
C ASN A 73 3.31 -5.96 -23.31
N PHE A 74 3.78 -5.48 -22.16
CA PHE A 74 4.30 -4.12 -22.03
C PHE A 74 5.57 -4.09 -21.18
N GLU A 75 6.36 -3.03 -21.35
CA GLU A 75 7.56 -2.77 -20.57
C GLU A 75 7.60 -1.32 -20.10
N ILE A 76 8.09 -1.12 -18.90
CA ILE A 76 8.32 0.19 -18.28
C ILE A 76 9.72 0.20 -17.68
N LYS A 77 10.51 1.22 -18.00
CA LYS A 77 11.82 1.48 -17.40
C LYS A 77 11.85 2.86 -16.79
N LEU A 78 12.39 2.96 -15.59
CA LEU A 78 12.70 4.21 -14.93
C LEU A 78 14.19 4.23 -14.57
N ASN A 79 14.93 5.23 -15.03
CA ASN A 79 16.24 5.49 -14.49
C ASN A 79 16.11 6.49 -13.34
N VAL A 80 16.51 6.07 -12.16
CA VAL A 80 16.41 6.86 -10.94
C VAL A 80 17.81 7.28 -10.51
N LYS A 81 18.02 8.59 -10.41
CA LYS A 81 19.28 9.19 -9.94
C LYS A 81 19.18 9.56 -8.47
N TYR A 82 20.25 9.27 -7.77
CA TYR A 82 20.54 9.67 -6.39
C TYR A 82 21.81 10.50 -6.35
N ASP A 83 22.14 11.07 -5.21
CA ASP A 83 23.43 11.75 -5.02
C ASP A 83 24.63 10.79 -5.17
N THR A 84 24.42 9.49 -4.90
CA THR A 84 25.47 8.45 -4.86
C THR A 84 25.54 7.58 -6.12
N GLY A 85 24.68 7.79 -7.11
CA GLY A 85 24.63 6.98 -8.32
C GLY A 85 23.25 6.93 -8.96
N GLU A 86 23.06 5.96 -9.83
CA GLU A 86 21.77 5.72 -10.50
C GLU A 86 21.44 4.24 -10.52
N VAL A 87 20.14 3.92 -10.66
CA VAL A 87 19.66 2.56 -10.85
C VAL A 87 18.59 2.53 -11.94
N GLU A 88 18.51 1.43 -12.68
CA GLU A 88 17.43 1.14 -13.60
C GLU A 88 16.37 0.28 -12.92
N LEU A 89 15.17 0.80 -12.76
CA LEU A 89 13.99 0.05 -12.34
C LEU A 89 13.26 -0.43 -13.59
N PHE A 90 13.00 -1.71 -13.70
CA PHE A 90 12.29 -2.32 -14.81
C PHE A 90 11.06 -3.07 -14.34
N ARG A 91 9.96 -2.93 -15.07
CA ARG A 91 8.74 -3.73 -14.90
C ARG A 91 8.20 -4.16 -16.26
N SER A 92 7.83 -5.44 -16.37
CA SER A 92 7.13 -5.95 -17.54
C SER A 92 5.96 -6.84 -17.16
N PHE A 93 5.02 -6.97 -18.07
CA PHE A 93 3.90 -7.89 -17.99
C PHE A 93 3.71 -8.57 -19.35
N SER A 94 3.39 -9.88 -19.32
CA SER A 94 3.02 -10.65 -20.50
C SER A 94 1.75 -11.47 -20.23
N SER A 95 0.73 -11.32 -21.07
CA SER A 95 -0.51 -12.09 -21.02
C SER A 95 -0.33 -13.51 -21.56
N VAL A 96 0.59 -13.71 -22.51
CA VAL A 96 0.90 -15.02 -23.11
C VAL A 96 1.63 -15.93 -22.12
N GLU A 97 2.53 -15.38 -21.33
CA GLU A 97 3.28 -16.13 -20.31
C GLU A 97 2.47 -16.28 -19.01
N LYS A 98 1.24 -16.76 -19.06
CA LYS A 98 0.38 -17.00 -17.89
C LYS A 98 0.21 -15.75 -16.99
N ASN A 99 0.05 -14.58 -17.60
CA ASN A 99 -0.06 -13.30 -16.90
C ASN A 99 1.17 -12.98 -16.01
N LYS A 100 2.36 -13.30 -16.50
CA LYS A 100 3.60 -13.11 -15.77
C LYS A 100 3.92 -11.61 -15.61
N ASN A 101 4.04 -11.19 -14.38
CA ASN A 101 4.53 -9.87 -13.99
C ASN A 101 5.96 -10.02 -13.48
N TYR A 102 6.87 -9.23 -14.04
CA TYR A 102 8.28 -9.23 -13.69
C TYR A 102 8.72 -7.85 -13.24
N ILE A 103 9.60 -7.79 -12.26
CA ILE A 103 10.19 -6.57 -11.76
C ILE A 103 11.65 -6.81 -11.42
N SER A 104 12.52 -5.87 -11.80
CA SER A 104 13.94 -5.91 -11.49
C SER A 104 14.52 -4.53 -11.22
N VAL A 105 15.69 -4.51 -10.59
CA VAL A 105 16.59 -3.37 -10.42
C VAL A 105 17.94 -3.79 -10.97
N ASP A 106 18.48 -3.03 -11.92
CA ASP A 106 19.76 -3.32 -12.60
C ASP A 106 19.85 -4.77 -13.10
N ASN A 107 18.74 -5.28 -13.68
CA ASN A 107 18.51 -6.65 -14.16
C ASN A 107 18.38 -7.71 -13.05
N GLU A 108 18.55 -7.39 -11.79
CA GLU A 108 18.31 -8.32 -10.70
C GLU A 108 16.83 -8.36 -10.32
N LYS A 109 16.22 -9.56 -10.36
CA LYS A 109 14.82 -9.75 -10.02
C LYS A 109 14.57 -9.43 -8.55
N ILE A 110 13.56 -8.59 -8.31
CA ILE A 110 13.15 -8.19 -6.97
C ILE A 110 11.66 -8.42 -6.72
N THR A 111 11.26 -8.28 -5.46
CA THR A 111 9.86 -8.26 -5.04
C THR A 111 9.33 -6.83 -4.95
N ASN A 112 7.99 -6.68 -4.97
CA ASN A 112 7.37 -5.36 -4.75
C ASN A 112 7.74 -4.72 -3.38
N PHE A 113 8.14 -5.52 -2.38
CA PHE A 113 8.58 -5.00 -1.08
C PHE A 113 9.97 -4.37 -1.17
N GLN A 114 10.87 -4.98 -1.94
CA GLN A 114 12.23 -4.48 -2.14
C GLN A 114 12.26 -3.18 -2.96
N LEU A 115 11.23 -2.91 -3.79
CA LEU A 115 11.10 -1.62 -4.47
C LEU A 115 11.19 -0.41 -3.54
N LEU A 116 10.62 -0.52 -2.33
CA LEU A 116 10.66 0.56 -1.34
C LEU A 116 12.07 0.89 -0.84
N GLU A 117 13.07 0.07 -1.16
CA GLU A 117 14.48 0.35 -0.87
C GLU A 117 15.07 1.35 -1.86
N PHE A 118 14.52 1.41 -3.07
CA PHE A 118 15.01 2.21 -4.18
C PHE A 118 14.19 3.47 -4.42
N ILE A 119 12.86 3.39 -4.35
CA ILE A 119 11.99 4.52 -4.63
C ILE A 119 10.73 4.51 -3.75
N ASN A 120 10.34 5.69 -3.30
CA ASN A 120 9.06 5.91 -2.63
C ASN A 120 8.20 6.83 -3.50
N ILE A 121 7.05 6.35 -3.94
CA ILE A 121 6.15 7.08 -4.82
C ILE A 121 4.86 7.42 -4.09
N LEU A 122 4.56 8.71 -4.02
CA LEU A 122 3.29 9.23 -3.53
C LEU A 122 2.63 10.01 -4.67
N TRP A 123 1.33 9.87 -4.80
CA TRP A 123 0.54 10.63 -5.78
C TRP A 123 -0.69 11.26 -5.18
N ILE A 124 -1.08 12.38 -5.77
CA ILE A 124 -2.33 13.08 -5.50
C ILE A 124 -3.14 13.07 -6.80
N THR A 125 -4.40 12.71 -6.70
CA THR A 125 -5.35 12.73 -7.83
C THR A 125 -6.60 13.50 -7.42
N PRO A 126 -7.39 14.04 -8.36
CA PRO A 126 -8.68 14.68 -8.04
C PRO A 126 -9.65 13.78 -7.27
N ILE A 127 -9.48 12.44 -7.37
CA ILE A 127 -10.30 11.46 -6.65
C ILE A 127 -9.90 11.35 -5.18
N ILE A 128 -8.69 11.80 -4.81
CA ILE A 128 -8.18 11.66 -3.43
C ILE A 128 -9.02 12.45 -2.42
N GLU A 129 -9.62 13.56 -2.85
CA GLU A 129 -10.56 14.33 -2.03
C GLU A 129 -11.75 13.46 -1.61
N LYS A 130 -12.20 12.56 -2.50
CA LYS A 130 -13.27 11.61 -2.22
C LYS A 130 -12.88 10.52 -1.22
N VAL A 131 -11.60 10.16 -1.11
CA VAL A 131 -11.13 9.13 -0.16
C VAL A 131 -11.50 9.50 1.28
N LEU A 132 -11.45 10.80 1.62
CA LEU A 132 -11.75 11.28 2.96
C LEU A 132 -13.24 11.19 3.33
N ILE A 133 -14.12 11.07 2.33
CA ILE A 133 -15.58 10.90 2.51
C ILE A 133 -16.05 9.46 2.19
N GLN A 134 -15.14 8.60 1.72
CA GLN A 134 -15.41 7.20 1.39
C GLN A 134 -15.46 6.30 2.64
N SER A 135 -15.52 4.99 2.41
CA SER A 135 -15.56 3.99 3.47
C SER A 135 -14.31 4.01 4.35
N ASN A 136 -14.45 3.58 5.61
CA ASN A 136 -13.30 3.44 6.51
C ASN A 136 -12.19 2.52 5.97
N SER A 137 -12.54 1.54 5.13
CA SER A 137 -11.55 0.66 4.48
C SER A 137 -10.70 1.41 3.44
N GLU A 138 -11.28 2.35 2.70
CA GLU A 138 -10.55 3.16 1.73
C GLU A 138 -9.68 4.20 2.42
N LYS A 139 -10.21 4.87 3.45
CA LYS A 139 -9.41 5.76 4.32
C LYS A 139 -8.21 5.02 4.92
N ARG A 140 -8.44 3.83 5.51
CA ARG A 140 -7.36 3.00 6.05
C ARG A 140 -6.31 2.67 4.98
N ASN A 141 -6.73 2.21 3.80
CA ASN A 141 -5.80 1.87 2.72
C ASN A 141 -4.98 3.07 2.26
N PHE A 142 -5.56 4.27 2.29
CA PHE A 142 -4.85 5.51 2.02
C PHE A 142 -3.78 5.78 3.07
N PHE A 143 -4.12 5.73 4.37
CA PHE A 143 -3.15 5.94 5.45
C PHE A 143 -2.08 4.84 5.48
N ASP A 144 -2.44 3.57 5.29
CA ASP A 144 -1.47 2.47 5.20
C ASP A 144 -0.45 2.73 4.10
N ARG A 145 -0.86 3.28 2.95
CA ARG A 145 0.06 3.66 1.86
C ARG A 145 1.03 4.76 2.28
N LEU A 146 0.59 5.77 3.02
CA LEU A 146 1.49 6.79 3.57
C LEU A 146 2.49 6.16 4.54
N ILE A 147 2.03 5.26 5.40
CA ILE A 147 2.87 4.56 6.36
C ILE A 147 3.93 3.69 5.67
N PHE A 148 3.60 3.00 4.55
CA PHE A 148 4.56 2.17 3.81
C PHE A 148 5.79 2.96 3.37
N ASN A 149 5.61 4.21 2.96
CA ASN A 149 6.70 5.07 2.52
C ASN A 149 7.65 5.48 3.66
N ILE A 150 7.19 5.42 4.91
CA ILE A 150 7.98 5.78 6.10
C ILE A 150 8.48 4.53 6.83
N ASN A 151 7.61 3.50 6.94
CA ASN A 151 7.90 2.25 7.62
C ASN A 151 7.71 1.06 6.67
N LYS A 152 8.79 0.66 6.01
CA LYS A 152 8.79 -0.46 5.04
C LYS A 152 8.30 -1.78 5.64
N SER A 153 8.51 -2.00 6.95
CA SER A 153 8.08 -3.22 7.63
C SER A 153 6.56 -3.32 7.74
N HIS A 154 5.84 -2.20 7.74
CA HIS A 154 4.38 -2.16 7.83
C HIS A 154 3.71 -2.94 6.69
N LEU A 155 4.12 -2.72 5.44
CA LEU A 155 3.60 -3.44 4.28
C LEU A 155 3.86 -4.95 4.37
N LYS A 156 5.08 -5.36 4.75
CA LYS A 156 5.48 -6.76 4.92
C LYS A 156 4.62 -7.44 6.00
N ASN A 157 4.44 -6.75 7.13
CA ASN A 157 3.62 -7.22 8.25
C ASN A 157 2.15 -7.35 7.84
N TYR A 158 1.62 -6.38 7.09
CA TYR A 158 0.25 -6.43 6.58
C TYR A 158 0.02 -7.61 5.62
N ALA A 159 0.94 -7.85 4.69
CA ALA A 159 0.86 -8.99 3.77
C ALA A 159 0.93 -10.34 4.51
N LYS A 160 1.80 -10.45 5.52
CA LYS A 160 1.90 -11.65 6.37
C LYS A 160 0.62 -11.86 7.19
N LEU A 161 0.08 -10.79 7.78
CA LEU A 161 -1.17 -10.86 8.52
C LEU A 161 -2.32 -11.37 7.64
N LYS A 162 -2.45 -10.88 6.41
CA LYS A 162 -3.49 -11.33 5.47
C LYS A 162 -3.42 -12.83 5.20
N LYS A 163 -2.21 -13.38 5.05
CA LYS A 163 -2.01 -14.84 4.88
C LYS A 163 -2.45 -15.61 6.12
N LEU A 164 -2.02 -15.17 7.30
CA LEU A 164 -2.35 -15.83 8.57
C LEU A 164 -3.86 -15.80 8.87
N LEU A 165 -4.55 -14.69 8.53
CA LEU A 165 -6.00 -14.62 8.68
C LEU A 165 -6.71 -15.64 7.77
N SER A 166 -6.24 -15.82 6.53
CA SER A 166 -6.76 -16.82 5.61
C SER A 166 -6.47 -18.25 6.11
N GLU A 167 -5.26 -18.51 6.61
CA GLU A 167 -4.84 -19.78 7.19
C GLU A 167 -5.68 -20.13 8.43
N ARG A 168 -5.88 -19.17 9.34
CA ARG A 168 -6.75 -19.36 10.51
C ARG A 168 -8.17 -19.78 10.11
N LEU A 169 -8.76 -19.12 9.10
CA LEU A 169 -10.11 -19.47 8.63
C LEU A 169 -10.15 -20.84 7.96
N ALA A 170 -9.10 -21.24 7.24
CA ALA A 170 -8.99 -22.58 6.67
C ALA A 170 -8.97 -23.66 7.78
N LEU A 171 -8.14 -23.47 8.80
CA LEU A 171 -8.07 -24.38 9.96
C LEU A 171 -9.42 -24.48 10.69
N LEU A 172 -10.09 -23.34 10.92
CA LEU A 172 -11.39 -23.34 11.61
C LEU A 172 -12.53 -24.06 10.85
N LYS A 173 -12.36 -24.35 9.56
CA LYS A 173 -13.31 -25.15 8.75
C LYS A 173 -13.09 -26.65 8.87
N GLU A 174 -11.92 -27.07 9.25
CA GLU A 174 -11.61 -28.50 9.42
C GLU A 174 -12.32 -29.04 10.66
N LYS A 175 -12.96 -30.23 10.53
CA LYS A 175 -13.67 -30.87 11.67
C LYS A 175 -12.72 -31.20 12.83
N ASN A 176 -11.49 -31.60 12.50
CA ASN A 176 -10.45 -31.98 13.45
C ASN A 176 -9.20 -31.14 13.20
N TYR A 177 -9.26 -29.83 13.47
CA TYR A 177 -8.08 -28.98 13.34
C TYR A 177 -7.10 -29.19 14.50
N ASP A 178 -5.81 -29.02 14.21
CA ASP A 178 -4.76 -28.99 15.21
C ASP A 178 -4.89 -27.72 16.07
N ALA A 179 -5.27 -27.91 17.34
CA ALA A 179 -5.52 -26.83 18.27
C ALA A 179 -4.25 -26.05 18.64
N ASP A 180 -3.09 -26.75 18.69
CA ASP A 180 -1.79 -26.15 19.00
C ASP A 180 -1.31 -25.31 17.82
N TRP A 181 -1.44 -25.82 16.59
CA TRP A 181 -1.13 -25.06 15.39
C TRP A 181 -2.01 -23.82 15.27
N LEU A 182 -3.31 -23.95 15.48
CA LEU A 182 -4.23 -22.81 15.48
C LEU A 182 -3.84 -21.76 16.53
N SER A 183 -3.44 -22.18 17.73
CA SER A 183 -2.98 -21.26 18.79
C SER A 183 -1.70 -20.51 18.38
N ILE A 184 -0.77 -21.16 17.67
CA ILE A 184 0.44 -20.51 17.11
C ILE A 184 0.06 -19.48 16.06
N VAL A 185 -0.85 -19.82 15.13
CA VAL A 185 -1.34 -18.90 14.11
C VAL A 185 -2.01 -17.69 14.74
N GLU A 186 -2.88 -17.87 15.75
CA GLU A 186 -3.55 -16.79 16.47
C GLU A 186 -2.57 -15.89 17.24
N LYS A 187 -1.53 -16.45 17.86
CA LYS A 187 -0.45 -15.69 18.48
C LYS A 187 0.27 -14.79 17.46
N ASN A 188 0.56 -15.33 16.27
CA ASN A 188 1.20 -14.57 15.20
C ASN A 188 0.27 -13.48 14.64
N ILE A 189 -1.02 -13.76 14.49
CA ILE A 189 -2.04 -12.77 14.11
C ILE A 189 -2.07 -11.64 15.14
N ALA A 190 -2.12 -11.96 16.44
CA ALA A 190 -2.17 -10.98 17.50
C ALA A 190 -0.93 -10.07 17.50
N ASN A 191 0.27 -10.66 17.44
CA ASN A 191 1.53 -9.92 17.37
C ASN A 191 1.57 -8.93 16.19
N LEU A 192 1.22 -9.39 14.98
CA LEU A 192 1.26 -8.53 13.79
C LEU A 192 0.18 -7.46 13.82
N SER A 193 -1.01 -7.79 14.31
CA SER A 193 -2.13 -6.85 14.40
C SER A 193 -1.84 -5.71 15.38
N VAL A 194 -1.31 -6.03 16.56
CA VAL A 194 -0.91 -5.01 17.56
C VAL A 194 0.18 -4.10 16.99
N ARG A 195 1.19 -4.66 16.32
CA ARG A 195 2.25 -3.88 15.67
C ARG A 195 1.69 -2.93 14.60
N LEU A 196 0.82 -3.43 13.71
CA LEU A 196 0.19 -2.60 12.68
C LEU A 196 -0.68 -1.48 13.27
N LEU A 197 -1.39 -1.77 14.35
CA LEU A 197 -2.21 -0.77 15.05
C LEU A 197 -1.33 0.32 15.65
N ILE A 198 -0.23 -0.05 16.32
CA ILE A 198 0.74 0.89 16.90
C ILE A 198 1.37 1.76 15.80
N ASP A 199 1.76 1.17 14.66
CA ASP A 199 2.29 1.93 13.52
C ASP A 199 1.29 2.99 13.05
N ARG A 200 0.00 2.62 12.88
CA ARG A 200 -1.06 3.55 12.46
C ARG A 200 -1.27 4.68 13.46
N MET A 201 -1.42 4.34 14.74
CA MET A 201 -1.60 5.33 15.80
C MET A 201 -0.41 6.29 15.88
N THR A 202 0.82 5.78 15.80
CA THR A 202 2.03 6.60 15.84
C THR A 202 2.13 7.53 14.62
N PHE A 203 1.74 7.04 13.45
CA PHE A 203 1.70 7.85 12.24
C PHE A 203 0.66 8.97 12.35
N ILE A 204 -0.56 8.66 12.79
CA ILE A 204 -1.64 9.66 12.95
C ILE A 204 -1.26 10.71 14.00
N ASP A 205 -0.65 10.32 15.12
CA ASP A 205 -0.17 11.28 16.12
C ASP A 205 0.86 12.26 15.52
N LYS A 206 1.85 11.73 14.76
CA LYS A 206 2.83 12.58 14.07
C LYS A 206 2.18 13.49 13.04
N LEU A 207 1.22 12.97 12.29
CA LEU A 207 0.50 13.75 11.28
C LEU A 207 -0.32 14.86 11.92
N ASN A 208 -1.07 14.57 12.98
CA ASN A 208 -1.84 15.57 13.73
C ASN A 208 -0.94 16.69 14.30
N ASN A 209 0.24 16.33 14.81
CA ASN A 209 1.19 17.34 15.30
C ASN A 209 1.67 18.27 14.18
N ASN A 210 1.89 17.76 12.98
CA ASN A 210 2.27 18.58 11.83
C ASN A 210 1.10 19.41 11.30
N LEU A 211 -0.12 18.86 11.33
CA LEU A 211 -1.32 19.56 10.86
C LEU A 211 -1.69 20.80 11.71
N LYS A 212 -1.30 20.83 12.99
CA LYS A 212 -1.47 22.01 13.86
C LYS A 212 -0.70 23.24 13.39
N SER A 213 0.39 23.06 12.64
CA SER A 213 1.25 24.13 12.16
C SER A 213 0.95 24.56 10.71
N VAL A 214 -0.10 24.01 10.09
CA VAL A 214 -0.51 24.37 8.73
C VAL A 214 -1.02 25.79 8.70
N LYS A 215 -0.53 26.58 7.71
CA LYS A 215 -0.87 28.01 7.54
C LYS A 215 -1.75 28.21 6.32
N ALA A 216 -2.41 29.38 6.29
CA ALA A 216 -3.18 29.81 5.13
C ALA A 216 -2.43 29.57 3.79
N PRO A 217 -3.13 29.20 2.70
CA PRO A 217 -4.59 29.17 2.55
C PRO A 217 -5.28 27.88 3.05
N PHE A 218 -4.55 26.95 3.68
CA PHE A 218 -5.12 25.71 4.17
C PHE A 218 -5.54 25.83 5.63
N ASN A 219 -6.65 25.20 5.98
CA ASN A 219 -7.12 25.13 7.36
C ASN A 219 -6.45 23.99 8.12
N ALA A 220 -6.17 24.20 9.40
CA ALA A 220 -5.75 23.15 10.28
C ALA A 220 -6.86 22.09 10.40
N CYS A 221 -6.49 20.82 10.37
CA CYS A 221 -7.43 19.73 10.57
C CYS A 221 -6.88 18.72 11.60
N GLN A 222 -7.78 17.94 12.16
CA GLN A 222 -7.45 16.86 13.08
C GLN A 222 -8.02 15.55 12.58
N ILE A 223 -7.24 14.49 12.71
CA ILE A 223 -7.62 13.13 12.35
C ILE A 223 -7.83 12.35 13.64
N ASP A 224 -9.04 11.86 13.83
CA ASP A 224 -9.37 10.91 14.89
C ASP A 224 -9.33 9.49 14.32
N PHE A 225 -8.60 8.63 15.01
CA PHE A 225 -8.40 7.24 14.65
C PHE A 225 -8.80 6.35 15.82
N SER A 226 -9.89 5.63 15.67
CA SER A 226 -10.36 4.70 16.67
C SER A 226 -10.43 3.27 16.13
N HIS A 227 -10.30 2.31 17.04
CA HIS A 227 -10.28 0.89 16.74
C HIS A 227 -10.82 0.06 17.90
N GLU A 228 -11.64 -0.96 17.62
CA GLU A 228 -12.18 -1.83 18.68
C GLU A 228 -11.10 -2.50 19.54
N LEU A 229 -9.98 -2.90 18.94
CA LEU A 229 -8.85 -3.50 19.66
C LEU A 229 -8.22 -2.53 20.68
N SER A 230 -8.36 -1.22 20.52
CA SER A 230 -7.84 -0.24 21.49
C SER A 230 -8.48 -0.39 22.88
N LYS A 231 -9.64 -1.05 22.98
CA LYS A 231 -10.29 -1.38 24.24
C LYS A 231 -9.55 -2.49 25.01
N LEU A 232 -8.74 -3.29 24.36
CA LEU A 232 -7.99 -4.40 24.94
C LEU A 232 -6.63 -3.98 25.49
N GLY A 233 -6.07 -2.88 25.03
CA GLY A 233 -4.74 -2.43 25.44
C GLY A 233 -4.31 -1.14 24.75
N ASN A 234 -3.12 -0.67 25.09
CA ASN A 234 -2.53 0.55 24.58
C ASN A 234 -1.09 0.34 24.06
N LYS A 235 -0.49 1.39 23.52
CA LYS A 235 0.88 1.35 22.97
C LYS A 235 1.95 1.02 24.03
N SER A 236 1.69 1.37 25.29
CA SER A 236 2.70 1.31 26.36
C SER A 236 2.96 -0.12 26.85
N ASN A 237 1.99 -1.03 26.68
CA ASN A 237 2.15 -2.43 27.04
C ASN A 237 1.68 -3.35 25.89
N SER A 238 2.53 -3.47 24.89
CA SER A 238 2.23 -4.26 23.68
C SER A 238 2.16 -5.77 23.95
N GLN A 239 2.85 -6.28 24.97
CA GLN A 239 2.81 -7.71 25.32
C GLN A 239 1.45 -8.08 25.93
N ASP A 240 0.98 -7.35 26.93
CA ASP A 240 -0.34 -7.55 27.54
C ASP A 240 -1.45 -7.38 26.49
N PHE A 241 -1.32 -6.38 25.63
CA PHE A 241 -2.25 -6.17 24.53
C PHE A 241 -2.31 -7.39 23.57
N THR A 242 -1.16 -7.94 23.21
CA THR A 242 -1.07 -9.12 22.33
C THR A 242 -1.73 -10.34 22.97
N GLU A 243 -1.50 -10.61 24.25
CA GLU A 243 -2.10 -11.75 24.95
C GLU A 243 -3.63 -11.57 25.07
N LYS A 244 -4.11 -10.39 25.41
CA LYS A 244 -5.55 -10.11 25.45
C LYS A 244 -6.21 -10.32 24.10
N TYR A 245 -5.59 -9.84 23.01
CA TYR A 245 -6.14 -10.02 21.68
C TYR A 245 -6.11 -11.49 21.22
N LYS A 246 -5.04 -12.24 21.53
CA LYS A 246 -4.99 -13.68 21.29
C LYS A 246 -6.12 -14.42 22.01
N ASN A 247 -6.40 -14.06 23.27
CA ASN A 247 -7.48 -14.65 24.02
C ASN A 247 -8.86 -14.35 23.40
N GLU A 248 -9.08 -13.15 22.89
CA GLU A 248 -10.30 -12.81 22.14
C GLU A 248 -10.42 -13.59 20.83
N LEU A 249 -9.34 -13.80 20.07
CA LEU A 249 -9.36 -14.66 18.90
C LEU A 249 -9.77 -16.10 19.24
N ASN A 250 -9.26 -16.63 20.36
CA ASN A 250 -9.62 -17.95 20.84
C ASN A 250 -11.12 -18.05 21.20
N LYS A 251 -11.65 -17.10 21.98
CA LYS A 251 -13.07 -17.04 22.33
C LYS A 251 -13.98 -16.98 21.12
N ASN A 252 -13.55 -16.27 20.06
CA ASN A 252 -14.34 -16.05 18.84
C ASN A 252 -14.26 -17.20 17.81
N ARG A 253 -13.52 -18.28 18.06
CA ARG A 253 -13.31 -19.36 17.08
C ARG A 253 -14.63 -19.91 16.51
N LYS A 254 -15.61 -20.18 17.36
CA LYS A 254 -16.93 -20.72 16.93
C LYS A 254 -17.70 -19.72 16.06
N ILE A 255 -17.71 -18.46 16.46
CA ILE A 255 -18.39 -17.39 15.74
C ILE A 255 -17.71 -17.15 14.40
N ASP A 256 -16.38 -17.05 14.38
CA ASP A 256 -15.58 -16.81 13.18
C ASP A 256 -15.70 -17.96 12.19
N SER A 257 -15.74 -19.20 12.65
CA SER A 257 -15.99 -20.38 11.83
C SER A 257 -17.38 -20.32 11.17
N ALA A 258 -18.43 -20.07 11.96
CA ALA A 258 -19.80 -19.99 11.46
C ALA A 258 -19.98 -18.85 10.43
N LEU A 259 -19.37 -17.70 10.66
CA LEU A 259 -19.45 -16.52 9.77
C LEU A 259 -18.42 -16.55 8.62
N ASN A 260 -17.54 -17.54 8.60
CA ASN A 260 -16.44 -17.66 7.65
C ASN A 260 -15.59 -16.37 7.53
N LYS A 261 -15.40 -15.67 8.63
CA LYS A 261 -14.57 -14.45 8.71
C LYS A 261 -14.06 -14.21 10.12
N THR A 262 -12.86 -13.67 10.27
CA THR A 262 -12.38 -13.17 11.56
C THR A 262 -13.15 -11.87 11.90
N THR A 263 -13.97 -11.92 12.94
CA THR A 263 -14.87 -10.82 13.32
C THR A 263 -14.12 -9.66 13.95
N LEU A 264 -13.17 -9.94 14.83
CA LEU A 264 -12.32 -8.95 15.47
C LEU A 264 -10.98 -8.87 14.75
N THR A 265 -10.73 -7.82 13.96
CA THR A 265 -9.53 -7.67 13.15
C THR A 265 -9.05 -6.23 13.11
N VAL A 266 -7.73 -6.03 13.09
CA VAL A 266 -7.06 -4.72 12.96
C VAL A 266 -7.48 -3.93 11.71
N ASN A 267 -8.21 -4.52 10.80
CA ASN A 267 -8.72 -3.87 9.60
C ASN A 267 -10.02 -3.09 9.82
N LYS A 268 -10.72 -3.30 10.93
CA LYS A 268 -11.92 -2.55 11.30
C LYS A 268 -11.51 -1.29 12.07
N VAL A 269 -11.27 -0.22 11.34
CA VAL A 269 -10.93 1.10 11.89
C VAL A 269 -12.07 2.07 11.63
N GLU A 270 -12.19 3.08 12.47
CA GLU A 270 -12.98 4.26 12.22
C GLU A 270 -12.03 5.47 12.12
N ILE A 271 -12.12 6.21 11.02
CA ILE A 271 -11.28 7.38 10.76
C ILE A 271 -12.19 8.56 10.47
N LYS A 272 -12.14 9.56 11.36
CA LYS A 272 -12.86 10.82 11.22
C LYS A 272 -11.86 11.95 11.02
N ILE A 273 -12.24 12.93 10.22
CA ILE A 273 -11.42 14.10 9.94
C ILE A 273 -12.27 15.30 10.28
N PHE A 274 -11.75 16.13 11.16
CA PHE A 274 -12.39 17.33 11.63
C PHE A 274 -11.64 18.53 11.11
N ASN A 275 -12.38 19.52 10.62
CA ASN A 275 -11.83 20.81 10.29
C ASN A 275 -11.84 21.66 11.57
N ASN A 276 -10.69 22.10 12.04
CA ASN A 276 -10.61 23.03 13.18
C ASN A 276 -10.92 24.44 12.64
N ILE A 277 -12.19 24.67 12.31
CA ILE A 277 -12.70 26.02 12.16
C ILE A 277 -13.15 26.44 13.56
N GLU A 278 -12.40 27.34 14.18
CA GLU A 278 -12.88 28.09 15.34
C GLU A 278 -14.08 28.96 14.95
#